data_628c517f62af64388591827cb67371fe
#
_entry.id   628c517f62af64388591827cb67371fe
#
_cell.length_a   1.000
_cell.length_b   1.000
_cell.length_c   1.000
_cell.angle_alpha   90.00
_cell.angle_beta   90.00
_cell.angle_gamma   90.00
#
_symmetry.space_group_name_H-M   'P 1'
#
loop_
_entity.id
_entity.type
_entity.pdbx_description
1 polymer ?
#
loop_
_entity_poly.entity_id
_entity_poly.type
_entity_poly.pdbx_seq_one_letter_code
_entity_poly.pdbx_strand_id
1 'polypeptide(L)'
;MSNLETLKEIGNKLSSSRGLRGGLSLILETLKEHNLIIRGFISLYETETERLVPLAIEGYSVTEFRRLENQTGKKLIDDIFKSGNRLYVKKTSLEDWFKFITARDTETSFFGVAIYLGKKIIGVLGVETTFEERCDTEQLFSLLSVVATMIAQAYKSENEIANEKEKLFEETSHLQQELREKYDFDNIIGNSSPMRQIYAQVSQVARSNATVLLRGESGTGKEMIANAIHYNSLRSKKPFIKINCAALPETLIESELFGYEKGAFTGATSRKKGRFELADSGTLFLDEIGDLPPQTQIKLLRVLQEREFERLGGTETIKVNVRLIAATNKDLEKELADGGFREDLFYRLNVFSIFLPPLRERKADILLLAEHFLEKYEKIYNKRVRRISTPAIDMLTAYHFPGNVRELENAIERAIVVCDESVIHGHHLPPTLQTAEISDTVTKTTLESAVAAFEKDLIQDALKTSTGNCSKAAELLNTSERIINYKIKKYSINPRRFRN
;
A
#
# COMPACT_ATOMS: atom_id res chain seq x y z
N MET A 1 -47.29 -16.32 -22.55
CA MET A 1 -46.50 -15.15 -22.09
C MET A 1 -45.72 -14.58 -23.27
N SER A 2 -45.49 -13.27 -23.28
CA SER A 2 -44.75 -12.61 -24.36
C SER A 2 -43.23 -12.92 -24.22
N ASN A 3 -42.54 -13.15 -25.34
CA ASN A 3 -41.07 -13.34 -25.38
C ASN A 3 -40.34 -12.18 -24.66
N LEU A 4 -40.95 -11.00 -24.59
CA LEU A 4 -40.43 -9.84 -23.90
C LEU A 4 -40.42 -10.02 -22.36
N GLU A 5 -41.43 -10.65 -21.79
CA GLU A 5 -41.50 -10.94 -20.35
C GLU A 5 -40.41 -11.93 -19.95
N THR A 6 -40.20 -12.99 -20.75
CA THR A 6 -39.11 -13.96 -20.54
C THR A 6 -37.74 -13.29 -20.57
N LEU A 7 -37.47 -12.41 -21.54
CA LEU A 7 -36.20 -11.70 -21.63
C LEU A 7 -35.98 -10.74 -20.45
N LYS A 8 -37.02 -10.06 -19.98
CA LYS A 8 -36.96 -9.20 -18.79
C LYS A 8 -36.63 -10.00 -17.53
N GLU A 9 -37.24 -11.16 -17.36
CA GLU A 9 -36.98 -12.03 -16.22
C GLU A 9 -35.55 -12.58 -16.23
N ILE A 10 -35.06 -13.03 -17.39
CA ILE A 10 -33.67 -13.44 -17.59
C ILE A 10 -32.71 -12.31 -17.21
N GLY A 11 -32.96 -11.08 -17.65
CA GLY A 11 -32.15 -9.92 -17.32
C GLY A 11 -32.08 -9.65 -15.83
N ASN A 12 -33.22 -9.72 -15.13
CA ASN A 12 -33.29 -9.54 -13.67
C ASN A 12 -32.55 -10.65 -12.92
N LYS A 13 -32.75 -11.91 -13.30
CA LYS A 13 -32.09 -13.07 -12.68
C LYS A 13 -30.56 -13.04 -12.91
N LEU A 14 -30.08 -12.63 -14.10
CA LEU A 14 -28.65 -12.40 -14.38
C LEU A 14 -28.05 -11.33 -13.49
N SER A 15 -28.72 -10.19 -13.34
CA SER A 15 -28.23 -9.06 -12.54
C SER A 15 -28.17 -9.36 -11.04
N SER A 16 -29.00 -10.28 -10.55
CA SER A 16 -29.05 -10.69 -9.13
C SER A 16 -28.21 -11.94 -8.81
N SER A 17 -27.65 -12.60 -9.82
CA SER A 17 -26.90 -13.85 -9.64
C SER A 17 -25.52 -13.59 -9.00
N ARG A 18 -25.05 -14.58 -8.20
CA ARG A 18 -23.67 -14.57 -7.67
C ARG A 18 -22.75 -15.35 -8.62
N GLY A 19 -22.13 -14.65 -9.57
CA GLY A 19 -21.16 -15.19 -10.51
C GLY A 19 -21.80 -15.75 -11.79
N LEU A 20 -20.96 -15.90 -12.84
CA LEU A 20 -21.39 -16.25 -14.19
C LEU A 20 -22.13 -17.60 -14.26
N ARG A 21 -21.56 -18.66 -13.66
CA ARG A 21 -22.18 -20.01 -13.70
C ARG A 21 -23.60 -20.03 -13.17
N GLY A 22 -23.83 -19.39 -12.01
CA GLY A 22 -25.15 -19.28 -11.42
C GLY A 22 -26.13 -18.54 -12.33
N GLY A 23 -25.70 -17.43 -12.91
CA GLY A 23 -26.49 -16.66 -13.87
C GLY A 23 -26.86 -17.44 -15.13
N LEU A 24 -25.91 -18.21 -15.71
CA LEU A 24 -26.15 -19.02 -16.90
C LEU A 24 -27.13 -20.17 -16.62
N SER A 25 -27.06 -20.83 -15.46
CA SER A 25 -28.04 -21.85 -15.08
C SER A 25 -29.46 -21.27 -14.96
N LEU A 26 -29.59 -20.09 -14.32
CA LEU A 26 -30.88 -19.40 -14.19
C LEU A 26 -31.50 -19.03 -15.56
N ILE A 27 -30.69 -18.73 -16.58
CA ILE A 27 -31.19 -18.52 -17.95
C ILE A 27 -31.90 -19.77 -18.48
N LEU A 28 -31.23 -20.93 -18.42
CA LEU A 28 -31.80 -22.18 -18.93
C LEU A 28 -33.03 -22.62 -18.14
N GLU A 29 -33.01 -22.49 -16.81
CA GLU A 29 -34.15 -22.73 -15.94
C GLU A 29 -35.35 -21.84 -16.34
N THR A 30 -35.13 -20.54 -16.53
CA THR A 30 -36.21 -19.61 -16.96
C THR A 30 -36.78 -19.96 -18.32
N LEU A 31 -35.93 -20.30 -19.29
CA LEU A 31 -36.40 -20.72 -20.60
C LEU A 31 -37.26 -22.01 -20.52
N LYS A 32 -36.93 -22.92 -19.60
CA LYS A 32 -37.67 -24.14 -19.33
C LYS A 32 -38.98 -23.87 -18.57
N GLU A 33 -38.97 -23.05 -17.55
CA GLU A 33 -40.18 -22.63 -16.80
C GLU A 33 -41.23 -22.00 -17.74
N HIS A 34 -40.79 -21.27 -18.75
CA HIS A 34 -41.67 -20.70 -19.77
C HIS A 34 -42.04 -21.66 -20.93
N ASN A 35 -41.72 -22.96 -20.80
CA ASN A 35 -41.96 -24.00 -21.78
C ASN A 35 -41.37 -23.72 -23.19
N LEU A 36 -40.32 -22.90 -23.26
CA LEU A 36 -39.64 -22.58 -24.51
C LEU A 36 -38.62 -23.65 -24.88
N ILE A 37 -38.07 -24.35 -23.89
CA ILE A 37 -37.11 -25.45 -24.05
C ILE A 37 -37.45 -26.63 -23.14
N ILE A 38 -37.09 -27.82 -23.60
CA ILE A 38 -37.12 -29.04 -22.79
C ILE A 38 -35.75 -29.24 -22.09
N ARG A 39 -34.69 -28.97 -22.88
CA ARG A 39 -33.28 -29.14 -22.49
C ARG A 39 -32.46 -28.04 -23.11
N GLY A 40 -31.34 -27.71 -22.47
CA GLY A 40 -30.40 -26.74 -23.03
C GLY A 40 -29.04 -26.81 -22.37
N PHE A 41 -28.06 -26.25 -23.04
CA PHE A 41 -26.70 -26.09 -22.54
C PHE A 41 -26.09 -24.78 -23.01
N ILE A 42 -25.16 -24.28 -22.23
CA ILE A 42 -24.32 -23.12 -22.57
C ILE A 42 -22.88 -23.56 -22.39
N SER A 43 -22.10 -23.56 -23.50
CA SER A 43 -20.66 -23.85 -23.48
C SER A 43 -19.88 -22.60 -23.87
N LEU A 44 -18.86 -22.23 -23.07
CA LEU A 44 -17.97 -21.13 -23.41
C LEU A 44 -16.56 -21.64 -23.69
N TYR A 45 -15.84 -20.94 -24.56
CA TYR A 45 -14.48 -21.26 -24.93
C TYR A 45 -13.50 -20.81 -23.85
N GLU A 46 -12.74 -21.76 -23.31
CA GLU A 46 -11.69 -21.53 -22.34
C GLU A 46 -10.34 -21.45 -23.07
N THR A 47 -9.67 -20.31 -22.93
CA THR A 47 -8.43 -20.04 -23.67
C THR A 47 -7.26 -20.91 -23.18
N GLU A 48 -7.25 -21.28 -21.89
CA GLU A 48 -6.18 -22.09 -21.29
C GLU A 48 -6.19 -23.54 -21.80
N THR A 49 -7.38 -24.12 -21.95
CA THR A 49 -7.54 -25.51 -22.38
C THR A 49 -7.79 -25.63 -23.88
N GLU A 50 -7.97 -24.51 -24.58
CA GLU A 50 -8.35 -24.43 -26.02
C GLU A 50 -9.60 -25.26 -26.34
N ARG A 51 -10.58 -25.30 -25.43
CA ARG A 51 -11.80 -26.13 -25.58
C ARG A 51 -13.05 -25.35 -25.18
N LEU A 52 -14.18 -25.80 -25.74
CA LEU A 52 -15.49 -25.39 -25.27
C LEU A 52 -15.82 -26.16 -23.98
N VAL A 53 -16.03 -25.42 -22.87
CA VAL A 53 -16.37 -25.98 -21.58
C VAL A 53 -17.82 -25.67 -21.26
N PRO A 54 -18.63 -26.66 -20.88
CA PRO A 54 -20.02 -26.44 -20.48
C PRO A 54 -20.07 -25.76 -19.12
N LEU A 55 -20.68 -24.59 -19.08
CA LEU A 55 -20.86 -23.80 -17.85
C LEU A 55 -22.25 -23.97 -17.24
N ALA A 56 -23.26 -24.22 -18.08
CA ALA A 56 -24.62 -24.50 -17.62
C ALA A 56 -25.26 -25.58 -18.46
N ILE A 57 -26.01 -26.46 -17.83
CA ILE A 57 -26.72 -27.58 -18.47
C ILE A 57 -28.07 -27.72 -17.74
N GLU A 58 -29.15 -27.82 -18.49
CA GLU A 58 -30.50 -28.04 -17.99
C GLU A 58 -31.22 -29.15 -18.77
N GLY A 59 -31.89 -30.04 -18.03
CA GLY A 59 -32.69 -31.13 -18.60
C GLY A 59 -31.92 -32.33 -19.15
N TYR A 60 -30.59 -32.29 -19.25
CA TYR A 60 -29.74 -33.45 -19.58
C TYR A 60 -29.23 -34.14 -18.34
N SER A 61 -29.13 -35.46 -18.34
CA SER A 61 -28.32 -36.17 -17.37
C SER A 61 -26.82 -35.97 -17.68
N VAL A 62 -25.98 -36.16 -16.68
CA VAL A 62 -24.51 -36.04 -16.83
C VAL A 62 -23.98 -37.02 -17.89
N THR A 63 -24.58 -38.20 -17.97
CA THR A 63 -24.21 -39.23 -18.99
C THR A 63 -24.65 -38.88 -20.38
N GLU A 64 -25.84 -38.30 -20.55
CA GLU A 64 -26.34 -37.80 -21.84
C GLU A 64 -25.47 -36.66 -22.37
N PHE A 65 -25.16 -35.70 -21.50
CA PHE A 65 -24.35 -34.54 -21.89
C PHE A 65 -22.92 -34.96 -22.26
N ARG A 66 -22.28 -35.86 -21.52
CA ARG A 66 -20.96 -36.40 -21.89
C ARG A 66 -20.95 -37.13 -23.22
N ARG A 67 -22.04 -37.78 -23.58
CA ARG A 67 -22.17 -38.42 -24.93
C ARG A 67 -22.27 -37.36 -26.03
N LEU A 68 -23.00 -36.28 -25.79
CA LEU A 68 -23.10 -35.16 -26.71
C LEU A 68 -21.73 -34.47 -26.90
N GLU A 69 -20.94 -34.38 -25.84
CA GLU A 69 -19.61 -33.76 -25.86
C GLU A 69 -18.52 -34.65 -26.54
N ASN A 70 -18.61 -35.99 -26.40
CA ASN A 70 -17.49 -36.87 -26.74
C ASN A 70 -17.63 -37.60 -28.12
N GLN A 71 -18.77 -37.49 -28.79
CA GLN A 71 -18.99 -38.17 -30.08
C GLN A 71 -19.36 -37.19 -31.21
N THR A 72 -20.35 -37.54 -32.00
CA THR A 72 -20.80 -36.77 -33.17
C THR A 72 -21.35 -35.38 -32.80
N GLY A 73 -21.84 -35.20 -31.54
CA GLY A 73 -22.30 -33.93 -31.03
C GLY A 73 -21.19 -32.88 -30.89
N LYS A 74 -19.95 -33.30 -30.59
CA LYS A 74 -18.79 -32.42 -30.56
C LYS A 74 -18.57 -31.72 -31.92
N LYS A 75 -18.70 -32.46 -33.01
CA LYS A 75 -18.56 -31.92 -34.38
C LYS A 75 -19.57 -30.80 -34.63
N LEU A 76 -20.79 -30.94 -34.14
CA LEU A 76 -21.88 -30.00 -34.30
C LEU A 76 -21.69 -28.71 -33.50
N ILE A 77 -21.30 -28.86 -32.24
CA ILE A 77 -20.96 -27.72 -31.36
C ILE A 77 -19.75 -26.99 -31.94
N ASP A 78 -18.74 -27.73 -32.37
CA ASP A 78 -17.55 -27.19 -33.03
C ASP A 78 -17.89 -26.50 -34.36
N ASP A 79 -18.82 -27.04 -35.16
CA ASP A 79 -19.27 -26.43 -36.41
C ASP A 79 -19.98 -25.09 -36.15
N ILE A 80 -20.88 -25.01 -35.18
CA ILE A 80 -21.53 -23.77 -34.78
C ILE A 80 -20.47 -22.76 -34.29
N PHE A 81 -19.53 -23.21 -33.46
CA PHE A 81 -18.47 -22.37 -32.91
C PHE A 81 -17.51 -21.83 -33.96
N LYS A 82 -17.17 -22.66 -35.00
CA LYS A 82 -16.25 -22.26 -36.05
C LYS A 82 -16.88 -21.42 -37.13
N SER A 83 -18.11 -21.81 -37.58
CA SER A 83 -18.81 -21.13 -38.65
C SER A 83 -19.62 -19.92 -38.21
N GLY A 84 -20.07 -19.91 -36.95
CA GLY A 84 -21.00 -18.91 -36.41
C GLY A 84 -22.42 -19.06 -36.95
N ASN A 85 -22.68 -20.05 -37.75
CA ASN A 85 -23.99 -20.26 -38.38
C ASN A 85 -25.01 -20.79 -37.36
N ARG A 86 -26.27 -20.38 -37.55
CA ARG A 86 -27.38 -20.95 -36.82
C ARG A 86 -27.62 -22.38 -37.28
N LEU A 87 -27.87 -23.29 -36.34
CA LEU A 87 -28.17 -24.69 -36.64
C LEU A 87 -29.60 -25.01 -36.21
N TYR A 88 -30.35 -25.58 -37.16
CA TYR A 88 -31.69 -26.13 -36.90
C TYR A 88 -31.76 -27.58 -37.34
N VAL A 89 -32.16 -28.47 -36.43
CA VAL A 89 -32.46 -29.86 -36.70
C VAL A 89 -33.95 -30.09 -36.44
N LYS A 90 -34.71 -30.32 -37.50
CA LYS A 90 -36.19 -30.39 -37.43
C LYS A 90 -36.70 -31.55 -36.59
N LYS A 91 -36.07 -32.74 -36.72
CA LYS A 91 -36.39 -33.93 -35.93
C LYS A 91 -35.11 -34.61 -35.47
N THR A 92 -34.82 -34.54 -34.16
CA THR A 92 -33.62 -35.14 -33.59
C THR A 92 -33.61 -36.66 -33.69
N SER A 93 -34.79 -37.32 -33.75
CA SER A 93 -34.92 -38.77 -33.91
C SER A 93 -34.46 -39.30 -35.25
N LEU A 94 -34.40 -38.45 -36.31
CA LEU A 94 -33.99 -38.84 -37.64
C LEU A 94 -32.47 -38.78 -37.85
N GLU A 95 -31.76 -38.07 -36.98
CA GLU A 95 -30.32 -37.90 -37.06
C GLU A 95 -29.59 -38.96 -36.22
N ASP A 96 -28.72 -39.75 -36.85
CA ASP A 96 -28.02 -40.85 -36.16
C ASP A 96 -27.24 -40.45 -34.91
N TRP A 97 -26.75 -39.25 -34.90
CA TRP A 97 -25.99 -38.72 -33.76
C TRP A 97 -26.84 -38.23 -32.57
N PHE A 98 -28.15 -37.98 -32.77
CA PHE A 98 -29.10 -37.73 -31.67
C PHE A 98 -29.73 -39.03 -31.13
N LYS A 99 -29.74 -40.13 -31.89
CA LYS A 99 -30.31 -41.42 -31.47
C LYS A 99 -29.71 -41.96 -30.18
N PHE A 100 -28.46 -41.65 -29.91
CA PHE A 100 -27.78 -42.06 -28.66
C PHE A 100 -28.13 -41.20 -27.45
N ILE A 101 -28.74 -40.02 -27.63
CA ILE A 101 -29.07 -39.06 -26.59
C ILE A 101 -30.55 -39.19 -26.20
N THR A 102 -31.40 -39.53 -27.19
CA THR A 102 -32.86 -39.60 -27.02
C THR A 102 -33.36 -41.02 -27.00
N ALA A 103 -33.25 -41.69 -25.86
CA ALA A 103 -34.00 -42.93 -25.56
C ALA A 103 -35.43 -42.63 -25.03
N ARG A 104 -36.14 -41.60 -25.56
CA ARG A 104 -37.46 -41.17 -25.07
C ARG A 104 -38.47 -41.03 -26.20
N ASP A 105 -39.74 -41.34 -25.90
CA ASP A 105 -40.87 -41.38 -26.83
C ASP A 105 -41.32 -40.01 -27.41
N THR A 106 -40.62 -38.90 -27.09
CA THR A 106 -41.01 -37.55 -27.55
C THR A 106 -40.08 -37.05 -28.65
N GLU A 107 -40.67 -36.72 -29.80
CA GLU A 107 -39.95 -36.04 -30.89
C GLU A 107 -39.54 -34.64 -30.47
N THR A 108 -38.26 -34.29 -30.66
CA THR A 108 -37.71 -32.96 -30.32
C THR A 108 -37.02 -32.33 -31.52
N SER A 109 -36.95 -31.00 -31.55
CA SER A 109 -36.17 -30.19 -32.47
C SER A 109 -35.00 -29.55 -31.76
N PHE A 110 -33.83 -29.44 -32.40
CA PHE A 110 -32.65 -28.78 -31.81
C PHE A 110 -32.34 -27.46 -32.50
N PHE A 111 -32.02 -26.44 -31.69
CA PHE A 111 -31.61 -25.13 -32.11
C PHE A 111 -30.25 -24.81 -31.47
N GLY A 112 -29.28 -24.39 -32.32
CA GLY A 112 -27.95 -23.97 -31.87
C GLY A 112 -27.61 -22.58 -32.39
N VAL A 113 -27.10 -21.71 -31.49
CA VAL A 113 -26.64 -20.38 -31.86
C VAL A 113 -25.26 -20.12 -31.27
N ALA A 114 -24.40 -19.40 -31.99
CA ALA A 114 -23.12 -18.97 -31.51
C ALA A 114 -23.29 -17.73 -30.57
N ILE A 115 -22.48 -17.68 -29.55
CA ILE A 115 -22.40 -16.55 -28.61
C ILE A 115 -21.26 -15.65 -29.06
N TYR A 116 -21.59 -14.40 -29.42
CA TYR A 116 -20.61 -13.44 -29.94
C TYR A 116 -20.24 -12.38 -28.92
N LEU A 117 -18.94 -12.12 -28.76
CA LEU A 117 -18.41 -10.93 -28.10
C LEU A 117 -17.72 -10.05 -29.15
N GLY A 118 -18.41 -9.02 -29.59
CA GLY A 118 -18.00 -8.24 -30.76
C GLY A 118 -17.97 -9.08 -32.03
N LYS A 119 -16.80 -9.27 -32.62
CA LYS A 119 -16.61 -10.13 -33.84
C LYS A 119 -16.14 -11.55 -33.52
N LYS A 120 -15.80 -11.83 -32.25
CA LYS A 120 -15.27 -13.13 -31.84
C LYS A 120 -16.38 -14.00 -31.27
N ILE A 121 -16.40 -15.28 -31.70
CA ILE A 121 -17.28 -16.26 -31.07
C ILE A 121 -16.62 -16.74 -29.78
N ILE A 122 -17.36 -16.67 -28.68
CA ILE A 122 -16.90 -17.06 -27.34
C ILE A 122 -17.59 -18.31 -26.81
N GLY A 123 -18.60 -18.82 -27.50
CA GLY A 123 -19.32 -20.00 -27.04
C GLY A 123 -20.50 -20.38 -27.92
N VAL A 124 -21.26 -21.33 -27.43
CA VAL A 124 -22.45 -21.88 -28.08
C VAL A 124 -23.57 -22.04 -27.05
N LEU A 125 -24.77 -21.63 -27.46
CA LEU A 125 -26.03 -21.92 -26.77
C LEU A 125 -26.79 -22.94 -27.59
N GLY A 126 -27.06 -24.13 -27.05
CA GLY A 126 -27.85 -25.17 -27.67
C GLY A 126 -29.09 -25.49 -26.85
N VAL A 127 -30.23 -25.60 -27.52
CA VAL A 127 -31.51 -25.93 -26.85
C VAL A 127 -32.31 -26.95 -27.66
N GLU A 128 -33.06 -27.77 -26.95
CA GLU A 128 -34.05 -28.68 -27.51
C GLU A 128 -35.46 -28.25 -27.12
N THR A 129 -36.37 -28.28 -28.11
CA THR A 129 -37.79 -27.97 -27.93
C THR A 129 -38.66 -29.13 -28.34
N THR A 130 -39.92 -29.15 -27.98
CA THR A 130 -40.91 -30.09 -28.53
C THR A 130 -41.02 -29.90 -30.03
N PHE A 131 -41.07 -31.03 -30.79
CA PHE A 131 -41.31 -30.93 -32.22
C PHE A 131 -42.73 -30.48 -32.50
N GLU A 132 -42.86 -29.41 -33.29
CA GLU A 132 -44.14 -28.91 -33.83
C GLU A 132 -44.03 -28.75 -35.35
N GLU A 133 -45.04 -29.24 -36.09
CA GLU A 133 -45.01 -29.12 -37.57
C GLU A 133 -45.02 -27.68 -38.07
N ARG A 134 -45.56 -26.73 -37.29
CA ARG A 134 -45.64 -25.30 -37.59
C ARG A 134 -44.89 -24.45 -36.54
N CYS A 135 -43.66 -24.82 -36.27
CA CYS A 135 -42.83 -24.01 -35.39
C CYS A 135 -42.33 -22.73 -36.12
N ASP A 136 -42.53 -21.57 -35.52
CA ASP A 136 -41.91 -20.32 -36.01
C ASP A 136 -40.41 -20.29 -35.58
N THR A 137 -39.61 -20.93 -36.46
CA THR A 137 -38.15 -21.08 -36.24
C THR A 137 -37.43 -19.75 -36.18
N GLU A 138 -37.86 -18.73 -36.93
CA GLU A 138 -37.24 -17.40 -36.92
C GLU A 138 -37.48 -16.64 -35.62
N GLN A 139 -38.68 -16.78 -35.06
CA GLN A 139 -38.99 -16.17 -33.78
C GLN A 139 -38.15 -16.75 -32.63
N LEU A 140 -37.97 -18.07 -32.61
CA LEU A 140 -37.13 -18.73 -31.60
C LEU A 140 -35.64 -18.38 -31.78
N PHE A 141 -35.12 -18.36 -33.00
CA PHE A 141 -33.77 -17.93 -33.27
C PHE A 141 -33.52 -16.48 -32.84
N SER A 142 -34.48 -15.59 -33.03
CA SER A 142 -34.39 -14.20 -32.60
C SER A 142 -34.30 -14.12 -31.09
N LEU A 143 -35.13 -14.87 -30.35
CA LEU A 143 -35.07 -14.95 -28.88
C LEU A 143 -33.70 -15.48 -28.41
N LEU A 144 -33.25 -16.61 -28.95
CA LEU A 144 -31.97 -17.23 -28.56
C LEU A 144 -30.79 -16.34 -28.90
N SER A 145 -30.85 -15.56 -29.97
CA SER A 145 -29.81 -14.59 -30.33
C SER A 145 -29.73 -13.45 -29.31
N VAL A 146 -30.87 -12.97 -28.79
CA VAL A 146 -30.89 -11.97 -27.71
C VAL A 146 -30.31 -12.57 -26.42
N VAL A 147 -30.73 -13.80 -26.07
CA VAL A 147 -30.19 -14.51 -24.90
C VAL A 147 -28.67 -14.71 -25.04
N ALA A 148 -28.18 -15.11 -26.21
CA ALA A 148 -26.76 -15.24 -26.48
C ALA A 148 -26.01 -13.93 -26.31
N THR A 149 -26.61 -12.79 -26.68
CA THR A 149 -26.04 -11.47 -26.45
C THR A 149 -25.98 -11.12 -24.95
N MET A 150 -27.03 -11.47 -24.19
CA MET A 150 -27.03 -11.28 -22.72
C MET A 150 -25.95 -12.12 -22.03
N ILE A 151 -25.76 -13.36 -22.47
CA ILE A 151 -24.67 -14.24 -21.99
C ILE A 151 -23.31 -13.62 -22.30
N ALA A 152 -23.09 -13.12 -23.51
CA ALA A 152 -21.84 -12.47 -23.90
C ALA A 152 -21.54 -11.24 -23.04
N GLN A 153 -22.55 -10.44 -22.73
CA GLN A 153 -22.40 -9.26 -21.88
C GLN A 153 -22.07 -9.63 -20.44
N ALA A 154 -22.73 -10.66 -19.88
CA ALA A 154 -22.43 -11.16 -18.54
C ALA A 154 -20.99 -11.70 -18.46
N TYR A 155 -20.56 -12.46 -19.44
CA TYR A 155 -19.18 -12.96 -19.55
C TYR A 155 -18.15 -11.83 -19.63
N LYS A 156 -18.43 -10.79 -20.41
CA LYS A 156 -17.57 -9.61 -20.52
C LYS A 156 -17.40 -8.92 -19.19
N SER A 157 -18.51 -8.64 -18.50
CA SER A 157 -18.49 -7.96 -17.18
C SER A 157 -17.73 -8.75 -16.12
N GLU A 158 -17.89 -10.08 -16.06
CA GLU A 158 -17.17 -10.94 -15.13
C GLU A 158 -15.65 -10.90 -15.38
N ASN A 159 -15.23 -10.98 -16.66
CA ASN A 159 -13.82 -10.91 -17.03
C ASN A 159 -13.21 -9.52 -16.76
N GLU A 160 -13.93 -8.44 -17.00
CA GLU A 160 -13.47 -7.09 -16.69
C GLU A 160 -13.23 -6.93 -15.17
N ILE A 161 -14.16 -7.41 -14.34
CA ILE A 161 -14.02 -7.40 -12.86
C ILE A 161 -12.84 -8.28 -12.41
N ALA A 162 -12.66 -9.46 -13.02
CA ALA A 162 -11.54 -10.34 -12.68
C ALA A 162 -10.19 -9.69 -13.02
N ASN A 163 -10.05 -9.11 -14.22
CA ASN A 163 -8.84 -8.44 -14.67
C ASN A 163 -8.53 -7.18 -13.83
N GLU A 164 -9.55 -6.42 -13.42
CA GLU A 164 -9.37 -5.25 -12.56
C GLU A 164 -8.90 -5.66 -11.16
N LYS A 165 -9.47 -6.73 -10.60
CA LYS A 165 -9.01 -7.29 -9.32
C LYS A 165 -7.56 -7.77 -9.38
N GLU A 166 -7.17 -8.43 -10.45
CA GLU A 166 -5.80 -8.92 -10.64
C GLU A 166 -4.80 -7.76 -10.71
N LYS A 167 -5.10 -6.73 -11.51
CA LYS A 167 -4.28 -5.52 -11.58
C LYS A 167 -4.15 -4.81 -10.23
N LEU A 168 -5.25 -4.64 -9.51
CA LEU A 168 -5.23 -4.04 -8.16
C LEU A 168 -4.43 -4.89 -7.18
N PHE A 169 -4.48 -6.22 -7.30
CA PHE A 169 -3.69 -7.12 -6.46
C PHE A 169 -2.19 -7.01 -6.76
N GLU A 170 -1.81 -6.96 -8.04
CA GLU A 170 -0.42 -6.78 -8.47
C GLU A 170 0.12 -5.42 -8.01
N GLU A 171 -0.63 -4.33 -8.24
CA GLU A 171 -0.23 -2.99 -7.81
C GLU A 171 -0.09 -2.90 -6.28
N THR A 172 -1.04 -3.46 -5.54
CA THR A 172 -0.98 -3.52 -4.08
C THR A 172 0.23 -4.32 -3.59
N SER A 173 0.53 -5.45 -4.24
CA SER A 173 1.67 -6.31 -3.90
C SER A 173 3.00 -5.59 -4.17
N HIS A 174 3.11 -4.90 -5.29
CA HIS A 174 4.29 -4.09 -5.65
C HIS A 174 4.52 -2.96 -4.63
N LEU A 175 3.47 -2.18 -4.31
CA LEU A 175 3.56 -1.10 -3.32
C LEU A 175 3.94 -1.63 -1.92
N GLN A 176 3.43 -2.80 -1.53
CA GLN A 176 3.81 -3.43 -0.26
C GLN A 176 5.27 -3.88 -0.25
N GLN A 177 5.78 -4.36 -1.37
CA GLN A 177 7.18 -4.73 -1.51
C GLN A 177 8.09 -3.51 -1.45
N GLU A 178 7.76 -2.43 -2.16
CA GLU A 178 8.50 -1.16 -2.08
C GLU A 178 8.55 -0.60 -0.65
N LEU A 179 7.41 -0.64 0.08
CA LEU A 179 7.35 -0.22 1.47
C LEU A 179 8.22 -1.11 2.36
N ARG A 180 8.24 -2.42 2.13
CA ARG A 180 9.08 -3.34 2.89
C ARG A 180 10.57 -3.06 2.65
N GLU A 181 10.97 -2.90 1.40
CA GLU A 181 12.35 -2.56 1.04
C GLU A 181 12.76 -1.21 1.65
N LYS A 182 11.88 -0.19 1.58
CA LYS A 182 12.13 1.13 2.17
C LYS A 182 12.35 1.10 3.69
N TYR A 183 11.66 0.21 4.41
CA TYR A 183 11.72 0.11 5.87
C TYR A 183 12.47 -1.13 6.37
N ASP A 184 13.27 -1.75 5.51
CA ASP A 184 14.21 -2.77 5.94
C ASP A 184 15.31 -2.12 6.82
N PHE A 185 15.86 -2.89 7.74
CA PHE A 185 16.88 -2.40 8.68
C PHE A 185 18.10 -1.82 7.96
N ASP A 186 18.47 -2.41 6.82
CA ASP A 186 19.60 -1.96 6.01
C ASP A 186 19.42 -0.56 5.43
N ASN A 187 18.17 -0.09 5.34
CA ASN A 187 17.81 1.23 4.82
C ASN A 187 17.56 2.28 5.92
N ILE A 188 17.58 1.89 7.19
CA ILE A 188 17.51 2.86 8.30
C ILE A 188 18.90 3.40 8.56
N ILE A 189 19.06 4.71 8.36
CA ILE A 189 20.36 5.37 8.46
C ILE A 189 20.75 5.56 9.91
N GLY A 190 21.90 5.01 10.25
CA GLY A 190 22.53 5.09 11.56
C GLY A 190 23.34 3.84 11.85
N ASN A 191 24.61 4.02 12.17
CA ASN A 191 25.56 2.90 12.41
C ASN A 191 26.23 3.02 13.79
N SER A 192 25.77 3.93 14.62
CA SER A 192 26.25 4.05 16.00
C SER A 192 25.93 2.83 16.86
N SER A 193 26.72 2.58 17.90
CA SER A 193 26.50 1.46 18.82
C SER A 193 25.09 1.45 19.44
N PRO A 194 24.53 2.59 19.90
CA PRO A 194 23.16 2.64 20.40
C PRO A 194 22.12 2.24 19.34
N MET A 195 22.28 2.67 18.08
CA MET A 195 21.33 2.33 17.02
C MET A 195 21.39 0.85 16.64
N ARG A 196 22.57 0.24 16.62
CA ARG A 196 22.71 -1.22 16.42
C ARG A 196 22.01 -2.05 17.48
N GLN A 197 22.04 -1.61 18.74
CA GLN A 197 21.31 -2.26 19.83
C GLN A 197 19.79 -2.17 19.61
N ILE A 198 19.31 -1.01 19.16
CA ILE A 198 17.88 -0.81 18.83
C ILE A 198 17.49 -1.75 17.68
N TYR A 199 18.26 -1.85 16.61
CA TYR A 199 17.96 -2.77 15.50
C TYR A 199 17.89 -4.22 15.94
N ALA A 200 18.75 -4.65 16.85
CA ALA A 200 18.68 -5.99 17.44
C ALA A 200 17.36 -6.19 18.23
N GLN A 201 16.98 -5.22 19.07
CA GLN A 201 15.72 -5.25 19.83
C GLN A 201 14.51 -5.27 18.89
N VAL A 202 14.49 -4.43 17.84
CA VAL A 202 13.43 -4.37 16.84
C VAL A 202 13.31 -5.70 16.10
N SER A 203 14.43 -6.30 15.66
CA SER A 203 14.43 -7.61 15.00
C SER A 203 13.84 -8.70 15.90
N GLN A 204 14.15 -8.67 17.20
CA GLN A 204 13.62 -9.63 18.17
C GLN A 204 12.11 -9.44 18.36
N VAL A 205 11.64 -8.20 18.58
CA VAL A 205 10.24 -7.94 18.89
C VAL A 205 9.35 -8.00 17.64
N ALA A 206 9.88 -7.74 16.45
CA ALA A 206 9.12 -7.77 15.20
C ALA A 206 8.36 -9.09 15.00
N ARG A 207 9.00 -10.21 15.33
CA ARG A 207 8.44 -11.56 15.19
C ARG A 207 7.39 -11.94 16.24
N SER A 208 7.17 -11.09 17.25
CA SER A 208 6.18 -11.31 18.30
C SER A 208 4.92 -10.48 18.07
N ASN A 209 3.83 -10.79 18.81
CA ASN A 209 2.64 -9.94 18.88
C ASN A 209 2.63 -9.04 20.13
N ALA A 210 3.75 -8.91 20.83
CA ALA A 210 3.84 -8.07 22.00
C ALA A 210 3.54 -6.60 21.68
N THR A 211 2.96 -5.89 22.63
CA THR A 211 2.83 -4.44 22.59
C THR A 211 4.23 -3.82 22.71
N VAL A 212 4.54 -2.84 21.86
CA VAL A 212 5.83 -2.15 21.87
C VAL A 212 5.61 -0.70 22.25
N LEU A 213 6.40 -0.20 23.21
CA LEU A 213 6.42 1.20 23.61
C LEU A 213 7.74 1.84 23.15
N LEU A 214 7.66 2.77 22.20
CA LEU A 214 8.80 3.55 21.71
C LEU A 214 8.91 4.84 22.52
N ARG A 215 10.03 5.04 23.17
CA ARG A 215 10.30 6.22 24.00
C ARG A 215 11.46 7.02 23.43
N GLY A 216 11.39 8.32 23.51
CA GLY A 216 12.47 9.20 23.06
C GLY A 216 11.96 10.57 22.67
N GLU A 217 12.87 11.53 22.60
CA GLU A 217 12.56 12.91 22.26
C GLU A 217 11.86 13.06 20.90
N SER A 218 11.21 14.21 20.70
CA SER A 218 10.61 14.51 19.38
C SER A 218 11.69 14.53 18.30
N GLY A 219 11.36 13.98 17.12
CA GLY A 219 12.28 13.97 15.99
C GLY A 219 13.40 12.92 16.03
N THR A 220 13.41 11.98 17.01
CA THR A 220 14.43 10.92 17.10
C THR A 220 14.24 9.79 16.08
N GLY A 221 13.07 9.69 15.41
CA GLY A 221 12.78 8.66 14.42
C GLY A 221 11.85 7.55 14.92
N LYS A 222 11.06 7.76 15.97
CA LYS A 222 10.10 6.76 16.53
C LYS A 222 9.20 6.16 15.47
N GLU A 223 8.68 6.98 14.55
CA GLU A 223 7.82 6.50 13.46
C GLU A 223 8.56 5.56 12.49
N MET A 224 9.83 5.85 12.17
CA MET A 224 10.66 4.98 11.33
C MET A 224 10.85 3.60 11.98
N ILE A 225 11.09 3.56 13.28
CA ILE A 225 11.21 2.30 14.03
C ILE A 225 9.87 1.56 14.08
N ALA A 226 8.74 2.25 14.25
CA ALA A 226 7.42 1.63 14.19
C ALA A 226 7.13 0.99 12.81
N ASN A 227 7.49 1.67 11.71
CA ASN A 227 7.44 1.10 10.37
C ASN A 227 8.32 -0.16 10.26
N ALA A 228 9.58 -0.09 10.72
CA ALA A 228 10.49 -1.24 10.69
C ALA A 228 9.94 -2.43 11.47
N ILE A 229 9.36 -2.22 12.65
CA ILE A 229 8.72 -3.29 13.43
C ILE A 229 7.57 -3.93 12.65
N HIS A 230 6.71 -3.15 12.00
CA HIS A 230 5.58 -3.66 11.26
C HIS A 230 6.02 -4.44 10.01
N TYR A 231 6.83 -3.82 9.13
CA TYR A 231 7.21 -4.42 7.85
C TYR A 231 8.13 -5.65 7.98
N ASN A 232 8.82 -5.80 9.12
CA ASN A 232 9.60 -6.99 9.45
C ASN A 232 8.84 -8.00 10.33
N SER A 233 7.51 -7.82 10.52
CA SER A 233 6.68 -8.69 11.34
C SER A 233 5.92 -9.74 10.53
N LEU A 234 5.28 -10.69 11.23
CA LEU A 234 4.35 -11.65 10.63
C LEU A 234 3.10 -10.98 10.03
N ARG A 235 2.86 -9.70 10.38
CA ARG A 235 1.75 -8.89 9.87
C ARG A 235 2.18 -7.89 8.79
N SER A 236 3.34 -8.05 8.17
CA SER A 236 3.90 -7.12 7.18
C SER A 236 3.01 -6.89 5.96
N LYS A 237 2.15 -7.86 5.61
CA LYS A 237 1.17 -7.77 4.51
C LYS A 237 -0.22 -7.30 4.96
N LYS A 238 -0.39 -7.01 6.25
CA LYS A 238 -1.67 -6.60 6.84
C LYS A 238 -1.72 -5.08 7.03
N PRO A 239 -2.88 -4.47 7.29
CA PRO A 239 -2.98 -3.02 7.46
C PRO A 239 -2.03 -2.50 8.55
N PHE A 240 -1.37 -1.38 8.24
CA PHE A 240 -0.61 -0.59 9.21
C PHE A 240 -1.27 0.79 9.32
N ILE A 241 -2.06 0.97 10.36
CA ILE A 241 -2.80 2.19 10.60
C ILE A 241 -2.04 3.05 11.60
N LYS A 242 -1.86 4.33 11.27
CA LYS A 242 -1.15 5.30 12.11
C LYS A 242 -2.11 6.40 12.54
N ILE A 243 -1.92 6.86 13.77
CA ILE A 243 -2.61 8.03 14.29
C ILE A 243 -1.68 8.78 15.25
N ASN A 244 -1.62 10.09 15.11
CA ASN A 244 -0.92 10.96 16.07
C ASN A 244 -1.96 11.54 17.02
N CYS A 245 -1.82 11.21 18.31
CA CYS A 245 -2.78 11.60 19.34
C CYS A 245 -2.70 13.09 19.66
N ALA A 246 -1.53 13.72 19.57
CA ALA A 246 -1.35 15.15 19.81
C ALA A 246 -1.87 16.03 18.66
N ALA A 247 -2.02 15.50 17.45
CA ALA A 247 -2.46 16.26 16.28
C ALA A 247 -3.97 16.48 16.22
N LEU A 248 -4.74 15.79 17.07
CA LEU A 248 -6.21 15.83 17.06
C LEU A 248 -6.74 16.53 18.34
N PRO A 249 -7.81 17.33 18.21
CA PRO A 249 -8.54 17.81 19.38
C PRO A 249 -9.02 16.64 20.24
N GLU A 250 -9.01 16.81 21.57
CA GLU A 250 -9.45 15.79 22.54
C GLU A 250 -10.85 15.22 22.23
N THR A 251 -11.76 16.07 21.73
CA THR A 251 -13.13 15.69 21.36
C THR A 251 -13.21 14.78 20.12
N LEU A 252 -12.19 14.80 19.28
CA LEU A 252 -12.18 14.02 18.03
C LEU A 252 -11.37 12.72 18.15
N ILE A 253 -10.39 12.66 19.06
CA ILE A 253 -9.51 11.50 19.15
C ILE A 253 -10.26 10.20 19.44
N GLU A 254 -11.25 10.26 20.32
CA GLU A 254 -12.08 9.11 20.66
C GLU A 254 -12.90 8.61 19.46
N SER A 255 -13.50 9.52 18.70
CA SER A 255 -14.27 9.21 17.50
C SER A 255 -13.40 8.67 16.37
N GLU A 256 -12.15 9.12 16.24
CA GLU A 256 -11.19 8.58 15.28
C GLU A 256 -10.73 7.18 15.67
N LEU A 257 -10.43 6.93 16.95
CA LEU A 257 -9.94 5.63 17.40
C LEU A 257 -11.03 4.54 17.31
N PHE A 258 -12.22 4.82 17.85
CA PHE A 258 -13.28 3.81 18.03
C PHE A 258 -14.40 3.90 16.99
N GLY A 259 -14.48 4.99 16.21
CA GLY A 259 -15.56 5.21 15.28
C GLY A 259 -16.87 5.63 15.98
N TYR A 260 -17.91 5.87 15.20
CA TYR A 260 -19.19 6.30 15.71
C TYR A 260 -20.37 5.82 14.85
N GLU A 261 -21.51 5.65 15.49
CA GLU A 261 -22.79 5.39 14.84
C GLU A 261 -23.49 6.71 14.43
N LYS A 262 -24.41 6.61 13.48
CA LYS A 262 -25.23 7.76 13.07
C LYS A 262 -25.97 8.33 14.28
N GLY A 263 -25.85 9.65 14.51
CA GLY A 263 -26.50 10.34 15.63
C GLY A 263 -25.71 10.32 16.96
N ALA A 264 -24.50 9.81 17.00
CA ALA A 264 -23.68 9.76 18.22
C ALA A 264 -23.36 11.16 18.79
N PHE A 265 -23.26 12.16 17.95
CA PHE A 265 -23.07 13.58 18.30
C PHE A 265 -23.61 14.50 17.20
N THR A 266 -23.71 15.81 17.50
CA THR A 266 -24.15 16.82 16.52
C THR A 266 -23.19 16.85 15.32
N GLY A 267 -23.66 16.42 14.15
CA GLY A 267 -22.86 16.29 12.93
C GLY A 267 -22.56 14.84 12.50
N ALA A 268 -22.89 13.83 13.32
CA ALA A 268 -22.76 12.43 12.95
C ALA A 268 -23.88 11.98 11.99
N THR A 269 -23.82 12.39 10.73
CA THR A 269 -24.83 12.12 9.70
C THR A 269 -24.79 10.69 9.17
N SER A 270 -23.66 10.02 9.24
CA SER A 270 -23.44 8.64 8.80
C SER A 270 -22.53 7.89 9.77
N ARG A 271 -22.57 6.57 9.73
CA ARG A 271 -21.65 5.70 10.47
C ARG A 271 -20.22 5.84 9.95
N LYS A 272 -19.22 5.88 10.85
CA LYS A 272 -17.78 5.87 10.51
C LYS A 272 -17.05 4.78 11.27
N LYS A 273 -16.23 3.99 10.56
CA LYS A 273 -15.33 3.01 11.18
C LYS A 273 -14.16 3.72 11.88
N GLY A 274 -13.80 3.22 13.06
CA GLY A 274 -12.64 3.69 13.82
C GLY A 274 -11.32 3.08 13.35
N ARG A 275 -10.20 3.64 13.83
CA ARG A 275 -8.85 3.16 13.51
C ARG A 275 -8.60 1.74 13.98
N PHE A 276 -9.20 1.31 15.10
CA PHE A 276 -9.13 -0.07 15.57
C PHE A 276 -9.80 -1.06 14.60
N GLU A 277 -10.94 -0.71 14.01
CA GLU A 277 -11.59 -1.54 13.00
C GLU A 277 -10.76 -1.63 11.71
N LEU A 278 -10.18 -0.48 11.28
CA LEU A 278 -9.34 -0.42 10.09
C LEU A 278 -8.03 -1.20 10.25
N ALA A 279 -7.52 -1.30 11.48
CA ALA A 279 -6.31 -2.03 11.82
C ALA A 279 -6.54 -3.51 12.12
N ASP A 280 -7.76 -4.01 12.00
CA ASP A 280 -8.06 -5.41 12.34
C ASP A 280 -7.17 -6.39 11.58
N SER A 281 -6.69 -7.40 12.29
CA SER A 281 -5.69 -8.38 11.84
C SER A 281 -4.31 -7.80 11.48
N GLY A 282 -4.12 -6.48 11.62
CA GLY A 282 -2.92 -5.71 11.31
C GLY A 282 -2.22 -5.12 12.54
N THR A 283 -1.69 -3.91 12.37
CA THR A 283 -0.97 -3.16 13.41
C THR A 283 -1.52 -1.74 13.50
N LEU A 284 -1.75 -1.26 14.71
CA LEU A 284 -2.07 0.13 15.01
C LEU A 284 -0.86 0.82 15.65
N PHE A 285 -0.44 1.94 15.10
CA PHE A 285 0.59 2.80 15.66
C PHE A 285 -0.04 4.05 16.26
N LEU A 286 0.11 4.21 17.59
CA LEU A 286 -0.33 5.38 18.33
C LEU A 286 0.89 6.24 18.65
N ASP A 287 1.04 7.36 17.94
CA ASP A 287 2.09 8.33 18.24
C ASP A 287 1.62 9.32 19.30
N GLU A 288 2.52 9.74 20.16
CA GLU A 288 2.31 10.63 21.33
C GLU A 288 1.17 10.14 22.23
N ILE A 289 1.27 8.86 22.66
CA ILE A 289 0.27 8.19 23.52
C ILE A 289 0.07 8.91 24.87
N GLY A 290 1.09 9.64 25.36
CA GLY A 290 1.03 10.43 26.59
C GLY A 290 0.11 11.64 26.51
N ASP A 291 -0.43 11.98 25.34
CA ASP A 291 -1.37 13.09 25.14
C ASP A 291 -2.85 12.62 25.10
N LEU A 292 -3.12 11.34 25.38
CA LEU A 292 -4.48 10.83 25.39
C LEU A 292 -5.29 11.36 26.58
N PRO A 293 -6.53 11.84 26.35
CA PRO A 293 -7.43 12.22 27.42
C PRO A 293 -7.77 11.04 28.33
N PRO A 294 -8.03 11.26 29.64
CA PRO A 294 -8.31 10.19 30.61
C PRO A 294 -9.46 9.25 30.19
N GLN A 295 -10.52 9.77 29.58
CA GLN A 295 -11.65 8.97 29.06
C GLN A 295 -11.21 8.00 27.97
N THR A 296 -10.37 8.48 27.05
CA THR A 296 -9.83 7.66 25.95
C THR A 296 -8.87 6.60 26.47
N GLN A 297 -8.09 6.90 27.52
CA GLN A 297 -7.20 5.93 28.18
C GLN A 297 -7.98 4.74 28.75
N ILE A 298 -9.16 4.96 29.36
CA ILE A 298 -10.03 3.90 29.89
C ILE A 298 -10.51 2.98 28.77
N LYS A 299 -10.99 3.55 27.65
CA LYS A 299 -11.46 2.75 26.52
C LYS A 299 -10.32 2.00 25.85
N LEU A 300 -9.15 2.62 25.72
CA LEU A 300 -7.96 1.96 25.18
C LEU A 300 -7.55 0.76 26.03
N LEU A 301 -7.54 0.91 27.36
CA LEU A 301 -7.24 -0.19 28.27
C LEU A 301 -8.19 -1.38 28.05
N ARG A 302 -9.49 -1.11 27.92
CA ARG A 302 -10.50 -2.14 27.65
C ARG A 302 -10.22 -2.91 26.38
N VAL A 303 -9.90 -2.21 25.27
CA VAL A 303 -9.52 -2.85 23.99
C VAL A 303 -8.27 -3.73 24.14
N LEU A 304 -7.27 -3.27 24.91
CA LEU A 304 -6.03 -4.02 25.11
C LEU A 304 -6.21 -5.27 25.97
N GLN A 305 -7.22 -5.29 26.85
CA GLN A 305 -7.52 -6.43 27.73
C GLN A 305 -8.48 -7.41 27.08
N GLU A 306 -9.60 -6.93 26.57
CA GLU A 306 -10.74 -7.72 26.10
C GLU A 306 -10.71 -7.96 24.59
N ARG A 307 -9.92 -7.20 23.84
CA ARG A 307 -9.84 -7.19 22.35
C ARG A 307 -11.18 -6.89 21.69
N GLU A 308 -11.99 -6.10 22.37
CA GLU A 308 -13.29 -5.65 21.88
C GLU A 308 -13.60 -4.23 22.35
N PHE A 309 -14.49 -3.56 21.64
CA PHE A 309 -14.96 -2.22 21.98
C PHE A 309 -16.32 -1.95 21.32
N GLU A 310 -16.92 -0.81 21.69
CA GLU A 310 -18.16 -0.29 21.12
C GLU A 310 -17.88 1.07 20.44
N ARG A 311 -18.56 1.33 19.31
CA ARG A 311 -18.51 2.66 18.69
C ARG A 311 -19.19 3.68 19.58
N LEU A 312 -18.82 4.95 19.42
CA LEU A 312 -19.54 6.04 20.09
C LEU A 312 -21.01 6.04 19.67
N GLY A 313 -21.90 6.11 20.67
CA GLY A 313 -23.35 6.06 20.46
C GLY A 313 -23.90 4.72 20.00
N GLY A 314 -23.07 3.66 19.94
CA GLY A 314 -23.48 2.29 19.62
C GLY A 314 -23.45 1.38 20.82
N THR A 315 -24.12 0.23 20.70
CA THR A 315 -24.16 -0.87 21.68
C THR A 315 -23.62 -2.18 21.10
N GLU A 316 -23.20 -2.17 19.85
CA GLU A 316 -22.63 -3.34 19.17
C GLU A 316 -21.18 -3.55 19.61
N THR A 317 -20.89 -4.70 20.21
CA THR A 317 -19.52 -5.08 20.59
C THR A 317 -18.75 -5.57 19.35
N ILE A 318 -17.63 -4.92 19.06
CA ILE A 318 -16.77 -5.20 17.91
C ILE A 318 -15.49 -5.86 18.40
N LYS A 319 -15.24 -7.08 17.95
CA LYS A 319 -14.00 -7.82 18.27
C LYS A 319 -12.92 -7.50 17.24
N VAL A 320 -11.69 -7.27 17.73
CA VAL A 320 -10.54 -6.93 16.88
C VAL A 320 -9.28 -7.66 17.34
N ASN A 321 -8.44 -8.01 16.38
CA ASN A 321 -7.12 -8.60 16.61
C ASN A 321 -6.02 -7.67 16.11
N VAL A 322 -5.72 -6.64 16.89
CA VAL A 322 -4.76 -5.59 16.53
C VAL A 322 -3.48 -5.75 17.35
N ARG A 323 -2.32 -5.69 16.68
CA ARG A 323 -1.03 -5.49 17.34
C ARG A 323 -0.83 -4.00 17.60
N LEU A 324 -0.48 -3.62 18.84
CA LEU A 324 -0.26 -2.21 19.17
C LEU A 324 1.24 -1.88 19.22
N ILE A 325 1.59 -0.75 18.61
CA ILE A 325 2.85 -0.04 18.79
C ILE A 325 2.49 1.35 19.28
N ALA A 326 3.00 1.78 20.42
CA ALA A 326 2.78 3.11 20.97
C ALA A 326 4.10 3.88 21.00
N ALA A 327 4.05 5.20 20.83
CA ALA A 327 5.21 6.07 20.94
C ALA A 327 4.90 7.29 21.80
N THR A 328 5.92 7.81 22.52
CA THR A 328 5.79 9.04 23.29
C THR A 328 7.15 9.73 23.46
N ASN A 329 7.10 11.05 23.58
CA ASN A 329 8.23 11.88 24.00
C ASN A 329 8.13 12.26 25.49
N LYS A 330 6.96 12.02 26.12
CA LYS A 330 6.74 12.32 27.54
C LYS A 330 7.36 11.27 28.44
N ASP A 331 7.77 11.69 29.62
CA ASP A 331 8.12 10.82 30.74
C ASP A 331 6.83 10.28 31.37
N LEU A 332 6.42 9.07 30.99
CA LEU A 332 5.18 8.47 31.48
C LEU A 332 5.20 8.21 32.99
N GLU A 333 6.35 7.96 33.57
CA GLU A 333 6.50 7.77 35.03
C GLU A 333 6.19 9.08 35.78
N LYS A 334 6.58 10.21 35.21
CA LYS A 334 6.21 11.52 35.75
C LYS A 334 4.73 11.81 35.55
N GLU A 335 4.19 11.53 34.32
CA GLU A 335 2.75 11.67 34.05
C GLU A 335 1.88 10.80 34.98
N LEU A 336 2.37 9.63 35.41
CA LEU A 336 1.73 8.77 36.41
C LEU A 336 1.69 9.44 37.77
N ALA A 337 2.81 10.02 38.23
CA ALA A 337 2.89 10.70 39.51
C ALA A 337 1.99 11.95 39.55
N ASP A 338 1.87 12.65 38.42
CA ASP A 338 1.05 13.85 38.26
C ASP A 338 -0.44 13.53 38.00
N GLY A 339 -0.81 12.23 37.84
CA GLY A 339 -2.19 11.78 37.56
C GLY A 339 -2.68 12.01 36.12
N GLY A 340 -1.79 12.41 35.23
CA GLY A 340 -2.09 12.63 33.80
C GLY A 340 -2.21 11.34 33.00
N PHE A 341 -1.58 10.27 33.47
CA PHE A 341 -1.63 8.95 32.81
C PHE A 341 -2.03 7.86 33.82
N ARG A 342 -2.80 6.87 33.36
CA ARG A 342 -3.28 5.77 34.22
C ARG A 342 -2.22 4.68 34.39
N GLU A 343 -2.05 4.21 35.61
CA GLU A 343 -1.09 3.18 35.98
C GLU A 343 -1.40 1.81 35.29
N ASP A 344 -2.68 1.42 35.26
CA ASP A 344 -3.13 0.17 34.64
C ASP A 344 -2.85 0.14 33.13
N LEU A 345 -3.06 1.25 32.44
CA LEU A 345 -2.73 1.39 31.02
C LEU A 345 -1.21 1.37 30.78
N PHE A 346 -0.43 2.04 31.63
CA PHE A 346 1.03 2.05 31.53
C PHE A 346 1.61 0.63 31.57
N TYR A 347 1.24 -0.19 32.56
CA TYR A 347 1.74 -1.57 32.62
C TYR A 347 1.29 -2.43 31.44
N ARG A 348 0.13 -2.15 30.85
CA ARG A 348 -0.34 -2.87 29.66
C ARG A 348 0.38 -2.45 28.39
N LEU A 349 0.87 -1.21 28.30
CA LEU A 349 1.66 -0.70 27.18
C LEU A 349 3.14 -1.05 27.31
N ASN A 350 3.68 -1.02 28.54
CA ASN A 350 5.10 -1.19 28.81
C ASN A 350 5.52 -2.69 28.87
N VAL A 351 5.11 -3.47 27.87
CA VAL A 351 5.50 -4.90 27.74
C VAL A 351 6.89 -5.02 27.15
N PHE A 352 7.17 -4.28 26.07
CA PHE A 352 8.48 -4.21 25.44
C PHE A 352 8.80 -2.75 25.13
N SER A 353 9.73 -2.17 25.88
CA SER A 353 10.09 -0.76 25.72
C SER A 353 11.39 -0.61 24.95
N ILE A 354 11.40 0.27 23.94
CA ILE A 354 12.59 0.65 23.17
C ILE A 354 12.82 2.14 23.36
N PHE A 355 13.99 2.50 23.86
CA PHE A 355 14.39 3.88 24.07
C PHE A 355 15.27 4.34 22.90
N LEU A 356 14.82 5.37 22.17
CA LEU A 356 15.57 5.97 21.06
C LEU A 356 16.43 7.11 21.61
N PRO A 357 17.76 7.01 21.50
CA PRO A 357 18.65 8.05 21.99
C PRO A 357 18.50 9.33 21.18
N PRO A 358 18.62 10.49 21.80
CA PRO A 358 18.68 11.76 21.12
C PRO A 358 19.93 11.84 20.22
N LEU A 359 19.90 12.69 19.19
CA LEU A 359 20.96 12.76 18.18
C LEU A 359 22.34 13.13 18.77
N ARG A 360 22.36 13.93 19.84
CA ARG A 360 23.57 14.29 20.59
C ARG A 360 24.31 13.10 21.22
N GLU A 361 23.62 11.97 21.47
CA GLU A 361 24.21 10.74 22.03
C GLU A 361 24.65 9.76 20.94
N ARG A 362 24.34 10.07 19.67
CA ARG A 362 24.73 9.26 18.49
C ARG A 362 25.41 10.15 17.43
N LYS A 363 26.37 10.96 17.85
CA LYS A 363 27.06 11.93 16.98
C LYS A 363 27.69 11.31 15.73
N ALA A 364 28.08 10.03 15.77
CA ALA A 364 28.61 9.30 14.62
C ALA A 364 27.59 9.19 13.47
N ASP A 365 26.29 9.28 13.76
CA ASP A 365 25.23 9.18 12.76
C ASP A 365 24.91 10.53 12.10
N ILE A 366 25.38 11.66 12.67
CA ILE A 366 25.04 13.00 12.16
C ILE A 366 25.52 13.19 10.73
N LEU A 367 26.77 12.81 10.44
CA LEU A 367 27.32 12.94 9.08
C LEU A 367 26.59 12.05 8.07
N LEU A 368 26.34 10.79 8.44
CA LEU A 368 25.61 9.85 7.59
C LEU A 368 24.20 10.35 7.26
N LEU A 369 23.49 10.88 8.27
CA LEU A 369 22.17 11.46 8.08
C LEU A 369 22.22 12.73 7.23
N ALA A 370 23.21 13.60 7.46
CA ALA A 370 23.38 14.83 6.69
C ALA A 370 23.68 14.54 5.21
N GLU A 371 24.54 13.56 4.92
CA GLU A 371 24.83 13.12 3.54
C GLU A 371 23.58 12.52 2.87
N HIS A 372 22.81 11.71 3.56
CA HIS A 372 21.56 11.18 3.05
C HIS A 372 20.54 12.30 2.72
N PHE A 373 20.36 13.27 3.62
CA PHE A 373 19.48 14.40 3.36
C PHE A 373 20.00 15.27 2.21
N LEU A 374 21.31 15.42 2.08
CA LEU A 374 21.92 16.09 0.94
C LEU A 374 21.52 15.43 -0.38
N GLU A 375 21.72 14.12 -0.51
CA GLU A 375 21.33 13.36 -1.71
C GLU A 375 19.82 13.42 -1.98
N LYS A 376 18.99 13.34 -0.94
CA LYS A 376 17.55 13.43 -1.05
C LYS A 376 17.10 14.77 -1.63
N TYR A 377 17.59 15.87 -1.07
CA TYR A 377 17.16 17.20 -1.46
C TYR A 377 17.87 17.74 -2.70
N GLU A 378 19.09 17.25 -3.03
CA GLU A 378 19.73 17.48 -4.32
C GLU A 378 18.81 17.03 -5.47
N LYS A 379 18.23 15.84 -5.34
CA LYS A 379 17.28 15.29 -6.32
C LYS A 379 15.97 16.09 -6.37
N ILE A 380 15.40 16.44 -5.20
CA ILE A 380 14.10 17.14 -5.11
C ILE A 380 14.18 18.54 -5.71
N TYR A 381 15.24 19.28 -5.39
CA TYR A 381 15.40 20.67 -5.85
C TYR A 381 16.20 20.78 -7.17
N ASN A 382 16.64 19.65 -7.74
CA ASN A 382 17.45 19.57 -8.96
C ASN A 382 18.69 20.52 -8.91
N LYS A 383 19.31 20.61 -7.72
CA LYS A 383 20.54 21.37 -7.47
C LYS A 383 21.75 20.43 -7.47
N ARG A 384 22.91 20.92 -7.90
CA ARG A 384 24.18 20.16 -7.94
C ARG A 384 25.04 20.46 -6.71
N VAL A 385 24.58 20.06 -5.53
CA VAL A 385 25.31 20.22 -4.26
C VAL A 385 25.93 18.89 -3.86
N ARG A 386 27.23 18.73 -4.03
CA ARG A 386 27.90 17.42 -3.93
C ARG A 386 28.46 17.08 -2.56
N ARG A 387 28.69 18.06 -1.68
CA ARG A 387 29.37 17.84 -0.40
C ARG A 387 29.07 18.95 0.61
N ILE A 388 29.34 18.62 1.87
CA ILE A 388 29.34 19.56 2.99
C ILE A 388 30.80 19.88 3.33
N SER A 389 31.14 21.14 3.55
CA SER A 389 32.50 21.55 3.91
C SER A 389 32.84 21.06 5.33
N THR A 390 34.14 20.86 5.60
CA THR A 390 34.59 20.41 6.91
C THR A 390 34.15 21.33 8.06
N PRO A 391 34.23 22.66 7.93
CA PRO A 391 33.71 23.55 8.97
C PRO A 391 32.19 23.39 9.21
N ALA A 392 31.42 23.18 8.15
CA ALA A 392 29.99 22.94 8.30
C ALA A 392 29.70 21.57 8.97
N ILE A 393 30.52 20.55 8.69
CA ILE A 393 30.45 19.25 9.42
C ILE A 393 30.78 19.43 10.89
N ASP A 394 31.83 20.20 11.21
CA ASP A 394 32.22 20.47 12.60
C ASP A 394 31.08 21.20 13.35
N MET A 395 30.44 22.21 12.73
CA MET A 395 29.27 22.90 13.29
C MET A 395 28.12 21.93 13.53
N LEU A 396 27.77 21.07 12.55
CA LEU A 396 26.72 20.07 12.70
C LEU A 396 27.02 19.07 13.85
N THR A 397 28.29 18.66 14.00
CA THR A 397 28.68 17.66 15.01
C THR A 397 28.76 18.26 16.42
N ALA A 398 29.05 19.56 16.52
CA ALA A 398 29.11 20.29 17.78
C ALA A 398 27.71 20.62 18.34
N TYR A 399 26.70 20.76 17.50
CA TYR A 399 25.39 21.20 17.91
C TYR A 399 24.56 20.09 18.61
N HIS A 400 23.71 20.47 19.56
CA HIS A 400 22.97 19.53 20.42
C HIS A 400 21.68 18.97 19.78
N PHE A 401 21.17 19.58 18.72
CA PHE A 401 19.93 19.21 18.03
C PHE A 401 18.74 18.93 18.95
N PRO A 402 18.15 19.93 19.62
CA PRO A 402 16.96 19.72 20.45
C PRO A 402 15.78 19.12 19.66
N GLY A 403 15.66 19.42 18.36
CA GLY A 403 14.71 18.79 17.43
C GLY A 403 15.22 17.52 16.76
N ASN A 404 16.37 16.99 17.19
CA ASN A 404 16.97 15.74 16.75
C ASN A 404 17.12 15.62 15.21
N VAL A 405 16.74 14.47 14.63
CA VAL A 405 16.89 14.21 13.18
C VAL A 405 16.01 15.13 12.34
N ARG A 406 14.83 15.51 12.85
CA ARG A 406 13.93 16.44 12.14
C ARG A 406 14.55 17.83 12.00
N GLU A 407 15.26 18.31 13.01
CA GLU A 407 15.96 19.59 12.96
C GLU A 407 17.17 19.52 12.03
N LEU A 408 17.95 18.42 12.06
CA LEU A 408 19.05 18.20 11.14
C LEU A 408 18.55 18.17 9.68
N GLU A 409 17.45 17.44 9.41
CA GLU A 409 16.84 17.39 8.07
C GLU A 409 16.46 18.78 7.58
N ASN A 410 15.75 19.57 8.38
CA ASN A 410 15.36 20.93 8.05
C ASN A 410 16.59 21.85 7.85
N ALA A 411 17.65 21.65 8.62
CA ALA A 411 18.88 22.43 8.47
C ALA A 411 19.59 22.16 7.15
N ILE A 412 19.68 20.91 6.72
CA ILE A 412 20.28 20.52 5.43
C ILE A 412 19.38 20.95 4.28
N GLU A 413 18.07 20.75 4.37
CA GLU A 413 17.11 21.22 3.36
C GLU A 413 17.26 22.73 3.11
N ARG A 414 17.24 23.53 4.18
CA ARG A 414 17.44 24.98 4.08
C ARG A 414 18.80 25.33 3.47
N ALA A 415 19.86 24.64 3.89
CA ALA A 415 21.20 24.89 3.37
C ALA A 415 21.28 24.64 1.86
N ILE A 416 20.61 23.60 1.35
CA ILE A 416 20.53 23.31 -0.09
C ILE A 416 19.75 24.39 -0.84
N VAL A 417 18.61 24.84 -0.27
CA VAL A 417 17.81 25.90 -0.90
C VAL A 417 18.59 27.19 -1.08
N VAL A 418 19.38 27.57 -0.06
CA VAL A 418 20.17 28.83 -0.06
C VAL A 418 21.50 28.69 -0.80
N CYS A 419 22.02 27.47 -0.94
CA CYS A 419 23.31 27.23 -1.59
C CYS A 419 23.18 27.33 -3.11
N ASP A 420 23.92 28.26 -3.72
CA ASP A 420 24.05 28.40 -5.19
C ASP A 420 25.34 27.75 -5.71
N GLU A 421 26.14 27.18 -4.82
CA GLU A 421 27.43 26.55 -5.11
C GLU A 421 27.29 25.00 -5.06
N SER A 422 28.38 24.29 -5.38
CA SER A 422 28.41 22.82 -5.28
C SER A 422 28.74 22.28 -3.88
N VAL A 423 28.93 23.16 -2.88
CA VAL A 423 29.40 22.83 -1.54
C VAL A 423 28.59 23.60 -0.48
N ILE A 424 28.05 22.92 0.51
CA ILE A 424 27.45 23.59 1.67
C ILE A 424 28.55 24.06 2.61
N HIS A 425 28.63 25.37 2.81
CA HIS A 425 29.50 26.00 3.79
C HIS A 425 28.75 26.37 5.06
N GLY A 426 29.47 26.67 6.15
CA GLY A 426 28.90 27.04 7.44
C GLY A 426 27.87 28.17 7.37
N HIS A 427 28.08 29.15 6.49
CA HIS A 427 27.17 30.29 6.31
C HIS A 427 25.82 29.92 5.63
N HIS A 428 25.73 28.76 4.97
CA HIS A 428 24.46 28.24 4.44
C HIS A 428 23.60 27.58 5.52
N LEU A 429 24.23 27.15 6.64
CA LEU A 429 23.51 26.54 7.75
C LEU A 429 22.67 27.60 8.51
N PRO A 430 21.62 27.18 9.23
CA PRO A 430 20.84 28.08 10.06
C PRO A 430 21.68 28.85 11.06
N PRO A 431 21.36 30.13 11.39
CA PRO A 431 22.12 30.95 12.34
C PRO A 431 22.30 30.29 13.73
N THR A 432 21.34 29.48 14.16
CA THR A 432 21.40 28.72 15.42
C THR A 432 22.57 27.75 15.48
N LEU A 433 22.94 27.14 14.35
CA LEU A 433 24.09 26.26 14.22
C LEU A 433 25.41 27.06 14.15
N GLN A 434 25.38 28.25 13.57
CA GLN A 434 26.55 29.11 13.45
C GLN A 434 26.96 29.72 14.80
N THR A 435 26.01 29.90 15.72
CA THR A 435 26.25 30.50 17.04
C THR A 435 26.50 29.45 18.13
N ALA A 436 26.35 28.15 17.84
CA ALA A 436 26.53 27.08 18.83
C ALA A 436 27.95 26.96 19.39
N GLU A 437 28.97 27.46 18.65
CA GLU A 437 30.35 27.59 19.17
C GLU A 437 30.47 28.61 20.33
N ILE A 438 29.41 29.40 20.59
CA ILE A 438 29.45 30.51 21.54
C ILE A 438 28.89 30.12 22.93
N SER A 439 28.20 28.98 23.08
CA SER A 439 27.40 28.69 24.29
C SER A 439 28.14 27.97 25.41
N ASP A 440 29.37 27.44 25.23
CA ASP A 440 30.10 26.77 26.33
C ASP A 440 31.55 27.21 26.58
N THR A 441 32.06 28.12 25.76
CA THR A 441 33.33 28.78 26.09
C THR A 441 33.25 30.24 25.66
N VAL A 442 33.38 31.14 26.63
CA VAL A 442 33.65 32.57 26.38
C VAL A 442 35.04 32.67 25.71
N THR A 443 35.17 32.24 24.49
CA THR A 443 36.28 32.64 23.63
C THR A 443 35.91 34.00 23.06
N LYS A 444 36.58 35.04 23.56
CA LYS A 444 36.65 36.32 22.89
C LYS A 444 37.27 36.08 21.51
N THR A 445 36.44 35.72 20.53
CA THR A 445 36.88 35.65 19.12
C THR A 445 37.15 37.06 18.68
N THR A 446 38.41 37.38 18.51
CA THR A 446 38.80 38.65 17.90
C THR A 446 38.45 38.58 16.43
N LEU A 447 38.17 39.72 15.77
CA LEU A 447 37.95 39.80 14.34
C LEU A 447 39.08 39.08 13.56
N GLU A 448 40.28 39.15 14.07
CA GLU A 448 41.48 38.55 13.50
C GLU A 448 41.42 37.02 13.52
N SER A 449 40.94 36.40 14.63
CA SER A 449 40.76 34.93 14.70
C SER A 449 39.62 34.42 13.85
N ALA A 450 38.53 35.17 13.71
CA ALA A 450 37.40 34.84 12.84
C ALA A 450 37.80 34.88 11.36
N VAL A 451 38.51 35.93 10.95
CA VAL A 451 39.06 36.06 9.58
C VAL A 451 40.08 34.96 9.28
N ALA A 452 40.94 34.63 10.25
CA ALA A 452 41.92 33.56 10.10
C ALA A 452 41.26 32.17 9.94
N ALA A 453 40.19 31.89 10.68
CA ALA A 453 39.41 30.66 10.50
C ALA A 453 38.79 30.59 9.10
N PHE A 454 38.11 31.61 8.67
CA PHE A 454 37.47 31.69 7.35
C PHE A 454 38.49 31.54 6.20
N GLU A 455 39.64 32.23 6.29
CA GLU A 455 40.70 32.09 5.27
C GLU A 455 41.30 30.68 5.22
N LYS A 456 41.48 30.04 6.41
CA LYS A 456 41.98 28.68 6.51
C LYS A 456 41.06 27.69 5.82
N ASP A 457 39.75 27.84 6.03
CA ASP A 457 38.74 27.00 5.46
C ASP A 457 38.64 27.10 3.95
N LEU A 458 38.62 28.33 3.40
CA LEU A 458 38.65 28.56 1.95
C LEU A 458 39.86 27.90 1.31
N ILE A 459 41.04 28.02 1.93
CA ILE A 459 42.27 27.42 1.40
C ILE A 459 42.23 25.89 1.46
N GLN A 460 41.72 25.31 2.52
CA GLN A 460 41.58 23.85 2.65
C GLN A 460 40.61 23.27 1.63
N ASP A 461 39.49 23.96 1.37
CA ASP A 461 38.52 23.52 0.37
C ASP A 461 39.05 23.63 -1.04
N ALA A 462 39.76 24.71 -1.35
CA ALA A 462 40.45 24.86 -2.64
C ALA A 462 41.54 23.78 -2.84
N LEU A 463 42.28 23.41 -1.77
CA LEU A 463 43.25 22.34 -1.83
C LEU A 463 42.63 20.95 -1.99
N LYS A 464 41.47 20.70 -1.37
CA LYS A 464 40.71 19.48 -1.61
C LYS A 464 40.24 19.35 -3.04
N THR A 465 39.64 20.42 -3.57
CA THR A 465 39.17 20.50 -4.97
C THR A 465 40.29 20.34 -5.99
N SER A 466 41.45 20.85 -5.68
CA SER A 466 42.66 20.78 -6.54
C SER A 466 43.56 19.58 -6.24
N THR A 467 43.12 18.61 -5.44
CA THR A 467 43.89 17.41 -5.04
C THR A 467 45.28 17.75 -4.50
N GLY A 468 45.38 18.78 -3.66
CA GLY A 468 46.61 19.26 -3.04
C GLY A 468 47.55 20.03 -3.93
N ASN A 469 47.09 20.50 -5.12
CA ASN A 469 47.87 21.36 -6.03
C ASN A 469 47.68 22.85 -5.67
N CYS A 470 48.74 23.46 -5.14
CA CYS A 470 48.69 24.85 -4.67
C CYS A 470 48.47 25.87 -5.80
N SER A 471 49.00 25.63 -7.01
CA SER A 471 48.79 26.51 -8.15
C SER A 471 47.35 26.55 -8.63
N LYS A 472 46.72 25.37 -8.75
CA LYS A 472 45.28 25.24 -9.08
C LYS A 472 44.37 25.78 -7.96
N ALA A 473 44.76 25.60 -6.70
CA ALA A 473 44.03 26.18 -5.57
C ALA A 473 44.09 27.72 -5.58
N ALA A 474 45.23 28.30 -5.98
CA ALA A 474 45.37 29.74 -6.14
C ALA A 474 44.47 30.27 -7.27
N GLU A 475 44.39 29.56 -8.38
CA GLU A 475 43.56 29.89 -9.53
C GLU A 475 42.07 29.84 -9.16
N LEU A 476 41.62 28.79 -8.43
CA LEU A 476 40.24 28.66 -7.90
C LEU A 476 39.83 29.80 -6.96
N LEU A 477 40.76 30.31 -6.17
CA LEU A 477 40.52 31.41 -5.23
C LEU A 477 40.86 32.80 -5.86
N ASN A 478 41.09 32.86 -7.16
CA ASN A 478 41.43 34.07 -7.91
C ASN A 478 42.55 34.90 -7.25
N THR A 479 43.61 34.20 -6.79
CA THR A 479 44.77 34.79 -6.09
C THR A 479 46.08 34.22 -6.61
N SER A 480 47.21 34.74 -6.12
CA SER A 480 48.53 34.26 -6.54
C SER A 480 48.98 33.05 -5.71
N GLU A 481 49.72 32.13 -6.33
CA GLU A 481 50.32 30.95 -5.65
C GLU A 481 51.22 31.39 -4.47
N ARG A 482 51.86 32.54 -4.56
CA ARG A 482 52.68 33.11 -3.48
C ARG A 482 51.84 33.41 -2.23
N ILE A 483 50.64 33.98 -2.42
CA ILE A 483 49.70 34.27 -1.31
C ILE A 483 49.18 32.98 -0.69
N ILE A 484 48.80 32.02 -1.50
CA ILE A 484 48.31 30.71 -1.01
C ILE A 484 49.40 29.99 -0.20
N ASN A 485 50.65 29.93 -0.71
CA ASN A 485 51.77 29.30 0.00
C ASN A 485 52.12 30.03 1.30
N TYR A 486 52.01 31.37 1.33
CA TYR A 486 52.16 32.12 2.58
C TYR A 486 51.07 31.77 3.61
N LYS A 487 49.82 31.75 3.19
CA LYS A 487 48.68 31.42 4.06
C LYS A 487 48.70 29.95 4.51
N ILE A 488 49.13 29.00 3.68
CA ILE A 488 49.35 27.61 4.02
C ILE A 488 50.37 27.48 5.17
N LYS A 489 51.47 28.20 5.10
CA LYS A 489 52.48 28.26 6.18
C LYS A 489 51.90 28.92 7.42
N LYS A 490 51.25 30.07 7.29
CA LYS A 490 50.65 30.83 8.38
C LYS A 490 49.64 29.97 9.19
N TYR A 491 48.80 29.18 8.51
CA TYR A 491 47.74 28.37 9.15
C TYR A 491 48.14 26.90 9.34
N SER A 492 49.40 26.56 9.13
CA SER A 492 49.92 25.19 9.31
C SER A 492 49.13 24.14 8.55
N ILE A 493 48.64 24.44 7.36
CA ILE A 493 47.91 23.54 6.48
C ILE A 493 48.91 22.62 5.78
N ASN A 494 48.61 21.27 5.76
CA ASN A 494 49.46 20.33 5.03
C ASN A 494 48.81 19.92 3.69
N PRO A 495 49.28 20.45 2.54
CA PRO A 495 48.71 20.17 1.22
C PRO A 495 48.79 18.69 0.82
N ARG A 496 49.76 17.96 1.37
CA ARG A 496 49.96 16.50 1.07
C ARG A 496 48.82 15.63 1.58
N ARG A 497 48.07 16.08 2.61
CA ARG A 497 46.87 15.35 3.12
C ARG A 497 45.72 15.32 2.12
N PHE A 498 45.74 16.14 1.10
CA PHE A 498 44.68 16.25 0.09
C PHE A 498 45.12 15.67 -1.27
N ARG A 499 46.27 14.99 -1.34
CA ARG A 499 46.71 14.19 -2.48
C ARG A 499 46.22 12.76 -2.25
N ASN A 500 45.27 12.31 -3.09
CA ASN A 500 44.96 10.89 -3.21
C ASN A 500 46.06 10.12 -3.87
#